data_bd4000b2c96104c8179cb33dcd4e2ced
#
_entry.id   bd4000b2c96104c8179cb33dcd4e2ced
#
_cell.length_a   1.000
_cell.length_b   1.000
_cell.length_c   1.000
_cell.angle_alpha   90.00
_cell.angle_beta   90.00
_cell.angle_gamma   90.00
#
_symmetry.space_group_name_H-M   'P 1'
#
loop_
_entity.id
_entity.type
_entity.pdbx_description
1 polymer ?
#
loop_
_entity_poly.entity_id
_entity_poly.type
_entity_poly.pdbx_seq_one_letter_code
_entity_poly.pdbx_strand_id
1 'polypeptide(L)'
;MKEMSKAKIIYKNSGKSVLMERKILSQMYHPFIVNMYYSFQDNESLYLVLDLMNGGDLRYHLNKYGRISEFETKFIVCCIILSLEYIHSNRIIHKDLKPENLIFDQEGYIHLTDFGISKKIPENLNYIKDNDTSGTPGYTAPEILCNQNYNFSSDYFSLGIICYECMIGNRPYKGNNKKEVKENILSKQIQIKKFDIPIGWSNDAVDFINKCIQRKPNNRLGYNSILEIKNHKWIKNYDWCELYLHRLKPHFIPREGDNYSLTGNLRKEIYNTNELYNSVNGNNSFDIFKDYKYFSCDDIDENNENIEFYNPHKSFEEIEENRIKDNYEKEKKNSYLNKNNDDYIAFSLLNKYASSNIINSTSINNNTFKNYYYERKRRLNSLKHLYHNNNGLGKVKF
;
A
#
# COMPACT_ATOMS: atom_id res chain seq x y z
N MET A 1 -0.33 -4.26 -16.83
CA MET A 1 1.07 -4.73 -16.79
C MET A 1 2.00 -3.51 -16.68
N LYS A 2 3.00 -3.56 -15.79
CA LYS A 2 4.04 -2.52 -15.62
C LYS A 2 5.31 -3.02 -16.27
N GLU A 3 5.78 -2.32 -17.30
CA GLU A 3 7.03 -2.60 -18.01
C GLU A 3 8.11 -1.62 -17.58
N MET A 4 9.32 -2.10 -17.32
CA MET A 4 10.45 -1.31 -16.83
C MET A 4 11.73 -1.68 -17.59
N SER A 5 12.29 -0.73 -18.35
CA SER A 5 13.56 -0.94 -19.07
C SER A 5 14.74 -1.16 -18.12
N LYS A 6 15.46 -2.25 -18.27
CA LYS A 6 16.67 -2.58 -17.50
C LYS A 6 17.75 -1.51 -17.63
N ALA A 7 17.97 -0.99 -18.83
CA ALA A 7 18.91 0.08 -19.07
C ALA A 7 18.57 1.36 -18.28
N LYS A 8 17.29 1.76 -18.24
CA LYS A 8 16.84 2.92 -17.44
C LYS A 8 17.01 2.68 -15.94
N ILE A 9 16.72 1.47 -15.45
CA ILE A 9 16.87 1.10 -14.04
C ILE A 9 18.35 1.22 -13.63
N ILE A 10 19.27 0.70 -14.44
CA ILE A 10 20.70 0.76 -14.16
C ILE A 10 21.21 2.20 -14.23
N TYR A 11 20.85 2.94 -15.27
CA TYR A 11 21.20 4.36 -15.41
C TYR A 11 20.75 5.21 -14.22
N LYS A 12 19.53 4.99 -13.74
CA LYS A 12 18.97 5.69 -12.56
C LYS A 12 19.44 5.11 -11.21
N ASN A 13 20.28 4.07 -11.24
CA ASN A 13 20.73 3.33 -10.04
C ASN A 13 19.56 2.88 -9.13
N SER A 14 18.43 2.50 -9.75
CA SER A 14 17.18 2.15 -9.06
C SER A 14 16.93 0.64 -8.93
N GLY A 15 17.94 -0.20 -9.27
CA GLY A 15 17.80 -1.66 -9.24
C GLY A 15 17.35 -2.21 -7.90
N LYS A 16 17.92 -1.70 -6.80
CA LYS A 16 17.53 -2.12 -5.43
C LYS A 16 16.05 -1.83 -5.13
N SER A 17 15.53 -0.69 -5.60
CA SER A 17 14.13 -0.30 -5.39
C SER A 17 13.18 -1.24 -6.14
N VAL A 18 13.49 -1.55 -7.40
CA VAL A 18 12.68 -2.45 -8.24
C VAL A 18 12.66 -3.87 -7.67
N LEU A 19 13.82 -4.37 -7.23
CA LEU A 19 13.91 -5.69 -6.60
C LEU A 19 13.17 -5.73 -5.26
N MET A 20 13.22 -4.64 -4.48
CA MET A 20 12.49 -4.53 -3.22
C MET A 20 10.98 -4.50 -3.45
N GLU A 21 10.49 -3.70 -4.40
CA GLU A 21 9.07 -3.65 -4.78
C GLU A 21 8.56 -5.05 -5.14
N ARG A 22 9.25 -5.74 -6.05
CA ARG A 22 8.90 -7.11 -6.45
C ARG A 22 8.91 -8.07 -5.27
N LYS A 23 9.96 -8.04 -4.41
CA LYS A 23 10.09 -8.90 -3.24
C LYS A 23 8.95 -8.69 -2.24
N ILE A 24 8.59 -7.44 -1.96
CA ILE A 24 7.50 -7.13 -1.04
C ILE A 24 6.16 -7.58 -1.62
N LEU A 25 5.87 -7.23 -2.88
CA LEU A 25 4.62 -7.60 -3.54
C LEU A 25 4.44 -9.11 -3.68
N SER A 26 5.53 -9.89 -3.84
CA SER A 26 5.44 -11.35 -3.91
C SER A 26 5.03 -12.01 -2.59
N GLN A 27 5.09 -11.30 -1.47
CA GLN A 27 4.77 -11.79 -0.13
C GLN A 27 3.47 -11.22 0.44
N MET A 28 2.76 -10.41 -0.34
CA MET A 28 1.58 -9.69 0.14
C MET A 28 0.37 -9.93 -0.76
N TYR A 29 -0.76 -10.06 -0.11
CA TYR A 29 -2.07 -10.09 -0.75
C TYR A 29 -3.09 -9.40 0.16
N HIS A 30 -3.72 -8.31 -0.32
CA HIS A 30 -4.67 -7.56 0.49
C HIS A 30 -5.66 -6.78 -0.40
N PRO A 31 -6.97 -6.66 -0.02
CA PRO A 31 -7.98 -5.99 -0.84
C PRO A 31 -7.69 -4.49 -1.11
N PHE A 32 -6.94 -3.81 -0.26
CA PHE A 32 -6.58 -2.39 -0.41
C PHE A 32 -5.10 -2.16 -0.77
N ILE A 33 -4.45 -3.15 -1.37
CA ILE A 33 -3.10 -3.04 -1.94
C ILE A 33 -3.18 -3.48 -3.39
N VAL A 34 -2.41 -2.84 -4.27
CA VAL A 34 -2.27 -3.29 -5.67
C VAL A 34 -1.47 -4.59 -5.66
N ASN A 35 -2.14 -5.72 -5.86
CA ASN A 35 -1.54 -7.04 -5.77
C ASN A 35 -0.80 -7.40 -7.06
N MET A 36 0.27 -8.19 -6.92
CA MET A 36 1.05 -8.74 -8.02
C MET A 36 0.68 -10.20 -8.26
N TYR A 37 0.46 -10.55 -9.54
CA TYR A 37 0.18 -11.92 -9.98
C TYR A 37 1.44 -12.59 -10.53
N TYR A 38 2.18 -11.87 -11.37
CA TYR A 38 3.39 -12.40 -11.99
C TYR A 38 4.47 -11.35 -12.04
N SER A 39 5.72 -11.81 -12.04
CA SER A 39 6.86 -11.03 -12.49
C SER A 39 7.73 -11.87 -13.39
N PHE A 40 8.20 -11.30 -14.49
CA PHE A 40 9.07 -11.95 -15.44
C PHE A 40 9.97 -10.91 -16.14
N GLN A 41 10.87 -11.37 -16.96
CA GLN A 41 11.79 -10.52 -17.68
C GLN A 41 12.12 -11.10 -19.06
N ASP A 42 12.47 -10.22 -19.98
CA ASP A 42 13.16 -10.55 -21.21
C ASP A 42 14.59 -9.94 -21.21
N ASN A 43 15.22 -9.85 -22.36
CA ASN A 43 16.57 -9.29 -22.45
C ASN A 43 16.63 -7.79 -22.11
N GLU A 44 15.56 -7.03 -22.36
CA GLU A 44 15.54 -5.56 -22.30
C GLU A 44 14.74 -5.02 -21.12
N SER A 45 13.71 -5.73 -20.68
CA SER A 45 12.73 -5.23 -19.74
C SER A 45 12.43 -6.19 -18.61
N LEU A 46 11.95 -5.61 -17.50
CA LEU A 46 11.32 -6.30 -16.38
C LEU A 46 9.82 -6.02 -16.42
N TYR A 47 9.01 -7.00 -16.05
CA TYR A 47 7.55 -6.92 -16.10
C TYR A 47 6.94 -7.29 -14.76
N LEU A 48 5.93 -6.53 -14.35
CA LEU A 48 5.02 -6.86 -13.25
C LEU A 48 3.59 -6.93 -13.79
N VAL A 49 2.90 -8.04 -13.55
CA VAL A 49 1.46 -8.15 -13.79
C VAL A 49 0.75 -7.87 -12.47
N LEU A 50 0.00 -6.79 -12.44
CA LEU A 50 -0.64 -6.22 -11.26
C LEU A 50 -2.15 -6.15 -11.44
N ASP A 51 -2.88 -5.90 -10.35
CA ASP A 51 -4.28 -5.50 -10.41
C ASP A 51 -4.46 -4.33 -11.39
N LEU A 52 -5.57 -4.34 -12.15
CA LEU A 52 -5.91 -3.23 -13.04
C LEU A 52 -6.69 -2.17 -12.26
N MET A 53 -6.09 -0.99 -12.12
CA MET A 53 -6.66 0.16 -11.45
C MET A 53 -7.07 1.23 -12.46
N ASN A 54 -8.37 1.45 -12.66
CA ASN A 54 -8.91 2.29 -13.73
C ASN A 54 -9.43 3.64 -13.24
N GLY A 55 -9.36 3.91 -11.94
CA GLY A 55 -9.97 5.12 -11.35
C GLY A 55 -9.02 6.31 -11.22
N GLY A 56 -7.75 6.20 -11.67
CA GLY A 56 -6.73 7.25 -11.48
C GLY A 56 -6.23 7.33 -10.04
N ASP A 57 -5.20 8.14 -9.81
CA ASP A 57 -4.63 8.34 -8.48
C ASP A 57 -5.29 9.53 -7.73
N LEU A 58 -5.12 9.54 -6.40
CA LEU A 58 -5.69 10.59 -5.55
C LEU A 58 -5.12 11.98 -5.89
N ARG A 59 -3.88 12.06 -6.39
CA ARG A 59 -3.28 13.33 -6.84
C ARG A 59 -4.03 13.92 -8.02
N TYR A 60 -4.35 13.09 -9.02
CA TYR A 60 -5.17 13.49 -10.16
C TYR A 60 -6.51 14.09 -9.71
N HIS A 61 -7.19 13.41 -8.78
CA HIS A 61 -8.49 13.87 -8.28
C HIS A 61 -8.38 15.15 -7.43
N LEU A 62 -7.36 15.28 -6.58
CA LEU A 62 -7.08 16.51 -5.83
C LEU A 62 -6.79 17.69 -6.77
N ASN A 63 -6.04 17.48 -7.84
CA ASN A 63 -5.77 18.52 -8.84
C ASN A 63 -7.04 18.92 -9.59
N LYS A 64 -7.93 17.95 -9.86
CA LYS A 64 -9.19 18.16 -10.61
C LYS A 64 -10.27 18.86 -9.79
N TYR A 65 -10.43 18.48 -8.53
CA TYR A 65 -11.52 18.96 -7.66
C TYR A 65 -11.07 19.97 -6.60
N GLY A 66 -9.77 20.09 -6.36
CA GLY A 66 -9.17 20.99 -5.37
C GLY A 66 -9.29 20.47 -3.94
N ARG A 67 -10.48 20.09 -3.51
CA ARG A 67 -10.77 19.56 -2.16
C ARG A 67 -11.69 18.36 -2.26
N ILE A 68 -11.64 17.52 -1.21
CA ILE A 68 -12.51 16.36 -1.06
C ILE A 68 -13.37 16.59 0.18
N SER A 69 -14.63 16.15 0.19
CA SER A 69 -15.49 16.28 1.35
C SER A 69 -14.99 15.44 2.53
N GLU A 70 -15.40 15.81 3.77
CA GLU A 70 -15.05 15.00 4.95
C GLU A 70 -15.52 13.56 4.83
N PHE A 71 -16.70 13.36 4.28
CA PHE A 71 -17.32 12.04 4.16
C PHE A 71 -16.54 11.13 3.20
N GLU A 72 -16.18 11.63 2.02
CA GLU A 72 -15.33 10.94 1.04
C GLU A 72 -13.92 10.72 1.60
N THR A 73 -13.35 11.73 2.24
CA THR A 73 -12.02 11.62 2.85
C THR A 73 -11.98 10.55 3.94
N LYS A 74 -13.03 10.46 4.76
CA LYS A 74 -13.13 9.44 5.81
C LYS A 74 -13.09 8.03 5.21
N PHE A 75 -13.83 7.79 4.12
CA PHE A 75 -13.80 6.51 3.42
C PHE A 75 -12.41 6.18 2.89
N ILE A 76 -11.78 7.12 2.18
CA ILE A 76 -10.42 7.00 1.64
C ILE A 76 -9.42 6.66 2.77
N VAL A 77 -9.47 7.41 3.87
CA VAL A 77 -8.59 7.23 5.02
C VAL A 77 -8.77 5.85 5.67
N CYS A 78 -10.00 5.37 5.77
CA CYS A 78 -10.26 4.04 6.33
C CYS A 78 -9.71 2.92 5.43
N CYS A 79 -9.78 3.03 4.11
CA CYS A 79 -9.12 2.10 3.19
C CYS A 79 -7.60 2.10 3.36
N ILE A 80 -7.00 3.31 3.48
CA ILE A 80 -5.55 3.45 3.72
C ILE A 80 -5.15 2.83 5.07
N ILE A 81 -5.95 3.03 6.12
CA ILE A 81 -5.68 2.46 7.45
C ILE A 81 -5.66 0.93 7.39
N LEU A 82 -6.58 0.28 6.66
CA LEU A 82 -6.56 -1.17 6.48
C LEU A 82 -5.32 -1.66 5.73
N SER A 83 -4.90 -0.94 4.68
CA SER A 83 -3.66 -1.28 3.98
C SER A 83 -2.42 -1.09 4.87
N LEU A 84 -2.35 -0.01 5.66
CA LEU A 84 -1.27 0.23 6.61
C LEU A 84 -1.27 -0.81 7.74
N GLU A 85 -2.42 -1.17 8.29
CA GLU A 85 -2.54 -2.23 9.30
C GLU A 85 -1.92 -3.53 8.82
N TYR A 86 -2.24 -3.91 7.57
CA TYR A 86 -1.70 -5.13 6.96
C TYR A 86 -0.19 -5.06 6.74
N ILE A 87 0.36 -4.00 6.13
CA ILE A 87 1.80 -3.93 5.89
C ILE A 87 2.59 -3.79 7.19
N HIS A 88 2.07 -3.05 8.18
CA HIS A 88 2.71 -2.90 9.49
C HIS A 88 2.70 -4.21 10.29
N SER A 89 1.65 -5.03 10.17
CA SER A 89 1.63 -6.37 10.77
C SER A 89 2.68 -7.30 10.16
N ASN A 90 3.03 -7.10 8.88
CA ASN A 90 4.14 -7.76 8.20
C ASN A 90 5.49 -7.06 8.43
N ARG A 91 5.53 -6.10 9.40
CA ARG A 91 6.72 -5.34 9.80
C ARG A 91 7.30 -4.45 8.71
N ILE A 92 6.48 -4.04 7.73
CA ILE A 92 6.88 -3.19 6.61
C ILE A 92 6.41 -1.76 6.86
N ILE A 93 7.31 -0.78 6.70
CA ILE A 93 7.03 0.65 6.66
C ILE A 93 7.01 1.05 5.18
N HIS A 94 5.98 1.75 4.73
CA HIS A 94 5.85 2.18 3.33
C HIS A 94 6.84 3.26 2.95
N LYS A 95 7.03 4.29 3.78
CA LYS A 95 7.93 5.45 3.64
C LYS A 95 7.57 6.46 2.55
N ASP A 96 6.76 6.12 1.56
CA ASP A 96 6.35 7.03 0.47
C ASP A 96 4.83 7.10 0.31
N LEU A 97 4.11 7.14 1.43
CA LEU A 97 2.67 7.34 1.40
C LEU A 97 2.37 8.77 0.93
N LYS A 98 1.72 8.89 -0.22
CA LYS A 98 1.35 10.14 -0.89
C LYS A 98 0.18 9.92 -1.84
N PRO A 99 -0.52 10.97 -2.27
CA PRO A 99 -1.66 10.85 -3.17
C PRO A 99 -1.38 10.14 -4.50
N GLU A 100 -0.16 10.26 -5.03
CA GLU A 100 0.27 9.60 -6.27
C GLU A 100 0.38 8.08 -6.15
N ASN A 101 0.57 7.56 -4.92
CA ASN A 101 0.68 6.13 -4.61
C ASN A 101 -0.63 5.54 -4.06
N LEU A 102 -1.73 6.26 -4.20
CA LEU A 102 -3.06 5.89 -3.78
C LEU A 102 -3.98 5.90 -5.01
N ILE A 103 -4.29 4.72 -5.54
CA ILE A 103 -4.97 4.57 -6.83
C ILE A 103 -6.37 4.02 -6.60
N PHE A 104 -7.37 4.61 -7.28
CA PHE A 104 -8.74 4.14 -7.25
C PHE A 104 -8.96 3.00 -8.23
N ASP A 105 -9.76 2.02 -7.84
CA ASP A 105 -10.40 1.13 -8.79
C ASP A 105 -11.65 1.78 -9.44
N GLN A 106 -12.29 1.07 -10.33
CA GLN A 106 -13.50 1.55 -11.01
C GLN A 106 -14.72 1.63 -10.07
N GLU A 107 -14.69 0.97 -8.93
CA GLU A 107 -15.77 0.96 -7.93
C GLU A 107 -15.63 2.09 -6.92
N GLY A 108 -14.46 2.76 -6.88
CA GLY A 108 -14.16 3.87 -5.98
C GLY A 108 -13.43 3.49 -4.69
N TYR A 109 -12.97 2.24 -4.57
CA TYR A 109 -12.07 1.87 -3.49
C TYR A 109 -10.65 2.31 -3.82
N ILE A 110 -9.88 2.69 -2.78
CA ILE A 110 -8.51 3.17 -2.96
C ILE A 110 -7.51 2.08 -2.54
N HIS A 111 -6.46 1.93 -3.34
CA HIS A 111 -5.44 0.90 -3.15
C HIS A 111 -4.06 1.52 -3.05
N LEU A 112 -3.26 1.02 -2.10
CA LEU A 112 -1.88 1.43 -1.89
C LEU A 112 -0.96 0.73 -2.89
N THR A 113 -0.01 1.48 -3.47
CA THR A 113 0.97 0.97 -4.45
C THR A 113 2.36 1.56 -4.21
N ASP A 114 3.35 1.09 -4.96
CA ASP A 114 4.74 1.56 -4.98
C ASP A 114 5.52 1.32 -3.67
N PHE A 115 6.02 0.10 -3.52
CA PHE A 115 6.85 -0.34 -2.39
C PHE A 115 8.36 -0.20 -2.64
N GLY A 116 8.77 0.58 -3.65
CA GLY A 116 10.16 0.69 -4.10
C GLY A 116 11.15 1.21 -3.06
N ILE A 117 10.70 1.99 -2.06
CA ILE A 117 11.55 2.49 -0.97
C ILE A 117 11.10 2.01 0.41
N SER A 118 10.16 1.08 0.46
CA SER A 118 9.66 0.49 1.70
C SER A 118 10.77 -0.25 2.46
N LYS A 119 10.62 -0.35 3.77
CA LYS A 119 11.61 -1.00 4.65
C LYS A 119 10.93 -2.00 5.59
N LYS A 120 11.55 -3.16 5.75
CA LYS A 120 11.13 -4.14 6.75
C LYS A 120 11.88 -3.91 8.05
N ILE A 121 11.16 -3.76 9.18
CA ILE A 121 11.76 -3.67 10.51
C ILE A 121 12.27 -5.07 10.88
N PRO A 122 13.55 -5.23 11.30
CA PRO A 122 14.07 -6.51 11.78
C PRO A 122 13.26 -7.04 12.97
N GLU A 123 13.15 -8.36 13.10
CA GLU A 123 12.30 -8.99 14.12
C GLU A 123 12.69 -8.65 15.57
N ASN A 124 13.98 -8.42 15.80
CA ASN A 124 14.54 -8.06 17.10
C ASN A 124 14.48 -6.56 17.43
N LEU A 125 13.96 -5.72 16.54
CA LEU A 125 13.91 -4.27 16.70
C LEU A 125 12.47 -3.76 16.52
N ASN A 126 12.16 -2.60 17.12
CA ASN A 126 10.88 -1.90 16.94
C ASN A 126 11.03 -0.60 16.11
N TYR A 127 12.18 -0.39 15.50
CA TYR A 127 12.49 0.78 14.69
C TYR A 127 13.55 0.44 13.63
N ILE A 128 13.67 1.31 12.65
CA ILE A 128 14.76 1.31 11.67
C ILE A 128 15.70 2.45 11.99
N LYS A 129 16.99 2.18 11.88
CA LYS A 129 18.06 3.19 11.94
C LYS A 129 18.89 3.05 10.67
N ASP A 130 18.68 3.97 9.76
CA ASP A 130 19.51 4.09 8.56
C ASP A 130 19.66 5.58 8.19
N ASN A 131 20.53 5.85 7.22
CA ASN A 131 20.74 7.19 6.70
C ASN A 131 19.92 7.46 5.43
N ASP A 132 18.92 6.64 5.16
CA ASP A 132 18.08 6.73 3.97
C ASP A 132 16.93 7.71 4.21
N THR A 133 17.11 8.94 3.71
CA THR A 133 16.11 10.00 3.73
C THR A 133 15.21 9.98 2.49
N SER A 134 15.17 8.87 1.75
CA SER A 134 14.30 8.73 0.58
C SER A 134 12.83 8.93 0.97
N GLY A 135 12.07 9.48 0.05
CA GLY A 135 10.66 9.80 0.22
C GLY A 135 10.30 11.09 -0.51
N THR A 136 9.02 11.41 -0.54
CA THR A 136 8.50 12.58 -1.24
C THR A 136 8.46 13.78 -0.31
N PRO A 137 9.17 14.89 -0.62
CA PRO A 137 9.14 16.09 0.20
C PRO A 137 7.71 16.58 0.45
N GLY A 138 7.42 16.91 1.71
CA GLY A 138 6.10 17.35 2.15
C GLY A 138 5.23 16.26 2.75
N TYR A 139 5.55 14.97 2.53
CA TYR A 139 4.89 13.81 3.16
C TYR A 139 5.81 13.05 4.12
N THR A 140 7.13 13.08 3.86
CA THR A 140 8.11 12.37 4.68
C THR A 140 8.16 12.90 6.11
N ALA A 141 8.10 12.00 7.07
CA ALA A 141 8.09 12.34 8.49
C ALA A 141 9.41 13.01 8.96
N PRO A 142 9.35 13.92 9.95
CA PRO A 142 10.51 14.69 10.42
C PRO A 142 11.69 13.81 10.87
N GLU A 143 11.43 12.72 11.58
CA GLU A 143 12.44 11.80 12.07
C GLU A 143 13.24 11.15 10.95
N ILE A 144 12.60 10.81 9.81
CA ILE A 144 13.29 10.28 8.62
C ILE A 144 14.18 11.36 8.01
N LEU A 145 13.66 12.60 7.89
CA LEU A 145 14.44 13.73 7.35
C LEU A 145 15.66 14.10 8.20
N CYS A 146 15.63 13.76 9.51
CA CYS A 146 16.72 13.99 10.46
C CYS A 146 17.64 12.78 10.65
N ASN A 147 17.49 11.71 9.87
CA ASN A 147 18.24 10.45 10.07
C ASN A 147 18.10 9.87 11.50
N GLN A 148 16.95 10.07 12.12
CA GLN A 148 16.63 9.50 13.43
C GLN A 148 15.99 8.13 13.29
N ASN A 149 15.91 7.39 14.39
CA ASN A 149 15.16 6.14 14.43
C ASN A 149 13.69 6.41 14.10
N TYR A 150 13.12 5.58 13.23
CA TYR A 150 11.73 5.69 12.81
C TYR A 150 11.02 4.33 12.83
N ASN A 151 9.72 4.36 13.01
CA ASN A 151 8.86 3.17 13.06
C ASN A 151 7.59 3.39 12.22
N PHE A 152 6.59 2.54 12.40
CA PHE A 152 5.31 2.60 11.66
C PHE A 152 4.63 3.97 11.74
N SER A 153 4.84 4.73 12.83
CA SER A 153 4.21 6.03 13.01
C SER A 153 4.62 7.06 11.96
N SER A 154 5.72 6.84 11.23
CA SER A 154 6.12 7.69 10.12
C SER A 154 5.09 7.67 8.96
N ASP A 155 4.46 6.52 8.70
CA ASP A 155 3.39 6.43 7.70
C ASP A 155 2.11 7.14 8.17
N TYR A 156 1.85 7.18 9.49
CA TYR A 156 0.71 7.93 10.04
C TYR A 156 0.90 9.45 9.96
N PHE A 157 2.16 9.93 10.00
CA PHE A 157 2.44 11.32 9.67
C PHE A 157 2.03 11.63 8.23
N SER A 158 2.45 10.80 7.28
CA SER A 158 2.10 10.94 5.86
C SER A 158 0.58 10.87 5.65
N LEU A 159 -0.12 9.96 6.34
CA LEU A 159 -1.58 9.87 6.33
C LEU A 159 -2.22 11.18 6.80
N GLY A 160 -1.71 11.77 7.89
CA GLY A 160 -2.19 13.07 8.38
C GLY A 160 -2.00 14.20 7.37
N ILE A 161 -0.87 14.22 6.64
CA ILE A 161 -0.62 15.19 5.57
C ILE A 161 -1.61 15.02 4.42
N ILE A 162 -1.92 13.78 4.03
CA ILE A 162 -2.93 13.47 3.00
C ILE A 162 -4.31 13.95 3.45
N CYS A 163 -4.73 13.66 4.69
CA CYS A 163 -5.99 14.16 5.24
C CYS A 163 -6.05 15.68 5.22
N TYR A 164 -4.96 16.35 5.63
CA TYR A 164 -4.87 17.81 5.58
C TYR A 164 -5.06 18.33 4.15
N GLU A 165 -4.40 17.70 3.18
CA GLU A 165 -4.47 18.11 1.79
C GLU A 165 -5.88 17.88 1.20
N CYS A 166 -6.55 16.78 1.52
CA CYS A 166 -7.95 16.56 1.15
C CYS A 166 -8.86 17.65 1.70
N MET A 167 -8.66 18.07 2.96
CA MET A 167 -9.45 19.09 3.63
C MET A 167 -9.23 20.49 3.06
N ILE A 168 -7.96 20.89 2.92
CA ILE A 168 -7.57 22.27 2.61
C ILE A 168 -7.34 22.49 1.12
N GLY A 169 -7.05 21.42 0.36
CA GLY A 169 -6.69 21.46 -1.05
C GLY A 169 -5.20 21.75 -1.31
N ASN A 170 -4.41 21.88 -0.27
CA ASN A 170 -2.97 22.17 -0.35
C ASN A 170 -2.22 21.49 0.77
N ARG A 171 -0.96 21.12 0.52
CA ARG A 171 -0.07 20.58 1.56
C ARG A 171 0.22 21.63 2.64
N PRO A 172 0.36 21.20 3.92
CA PRO A 172 0.67 22.12 5.03
C PRO A 172 2.08 22.72 4.93
N TYR A 173 3.04 21.97 4.39
CA TYR A 173 4.42 22.40 4.24
C TYR A 173 4.72 22.74 2.78
N LYS A 174 4.92 24.00 2.50
CA LYS A 174 5.23 24.54 1.16
C LYS A 174 6.66 25.06 1.13
N GLY A 175 7.25 25.16 -0.06
CA GLY A 175 8.56 25.74 -0.31
C GLY A 175 8.86 25.74 -1.80
N ASN A 176 9.76 26.62 -2.25
CA ASN A 176 10.15 26.76 -3.65
C ASN A 176 11.05 25.61 -4.13
N ASN A 177 11.67 24.90 -3.19
CA ASN A 177 12.54 23.77 -3.45
C ASN A 177 12.47 22.73 -2.31
N LYS A 178 13.05 21.55 -2.55
CA LYS A 178 13.05 20.45 -1.59
C LYS A 178 13.69 20.82 -0.24
N LYS A 179 14.72 21.67 -0.24
CA LYS A 179 15.43 22.10 0.97
C LYS A 179 14.52 22.96 1.85
N GLU A 180 13.84 23.93 1.27
CA GLU A 180 12.91 24.81 1.99
C GLU A 180 11.71 24.03 2.57
N VAL A 181 11.14 23.07 1.80
CA VAL A 181 10.09 22.19 2.31
C VAL A 181 10.58 21.40 3.52
N LYS A 182 11.80 20.83 3.45
CA LYS A 182 12.42 20.12 4.57
C LYS A 182 12.59 21.01 5.79
N GLU A 183 13.12 22.22 5.61
CA GLU A 183 13.32 23.20 6.69
C GLU A 183 11.99 23.58 7.34
N ASN A 184 10.93 23.77 6.55
CA ASN A 184 9.59 24.07 7.07
C ASN A 184 9.01 22.90 7.89
N ILE A 185 9.19 21.64 7.46
CA ILE A 185 8.78 20.47 8.23
C ILE A 185 9.53 20.39 9.57
N LEU A 186 10.83 20.69 9.56
CA LEU A 186 11.69 20.58 10.73
C LEU A 186 11.54 21.75 11.72
N SER A 187 11.15 22.95 11.25
CA SER A 187 11.04 24.15 12.08
C SER A 187 9.63 24.42 12.60
N LYS A 188 8.58 24.04 11.85
CA LYS A 188 7.20 24.46 12.15
C LYS A 188 6.31 23.29 12.52
N GLN A 189 5.61 23.36 13.66
CA GLN A 189 4.48 22.49 13.95
C GLN A 189 3.22 23.12 13.35
N ILE A 190 2.70 22.51 12.29
CA ILE A 190 1.41 22.93 11.72
C ILE A 190 0.28 22.41 12.61
N GLN A 191 -0.73 23.23 12.79
CA GLN A 191 -1.95 22.91 13.51
C GLN A 191 -3.12 23.64 12.86
N ILE A 192 -4.17 22.88 12.50
CA ILE A 192 -5.42 23.47 12.03
C ILE A 192 -6.12 24.06 13.25
N LYS A 193 -6.44 25.34 13.21
CA LYS A 193 -7.18 26.04 14.26
C LYS A 193 -8.67 26.06 13.91
N LYS A 194 -9.51 26.32 14.92
CA LYS A 194 -10.96 26.29 14.78
C LYS A 194 -11.51 27.16 13.65
N PHE A 195 -10.90 28.30 13.40
CA PHE A 195 -11.29 29.24 12.32
C PHE A 195 -10.76 28.84 10.92
N ASP A 196 -9.82 27.89 10.85
CA ASP A 196 -9.30 27.37 9.57
C ASP A 196 -10.15 26.21 9.02
N ILE A 197 -11.13 25.75 9.80
CA ILE A 197 -11.95 24.57 9.44
C ILE A 197 -12.90 24.94 8.31
N PRO A 198 -12.79 24.28 7.14
CA PRO A 198 -13.73 24.51 6.05
C PRO A 198 -15.15 24.07 6.40
N ILE A 199 -16.15 24.70 5.78
CA ILE A 199 -17.56 24.29 5.91
C ILE A 199 -17.69 22.81 5.52
N GLY A 200 -18.43 22.05 6.32
CA GLY A 200 -18.66 20.62 6.12
C GLY A 200 -17.62 19.70 6.75
N TRP A 201 -16.63 20.26 7.49
CA TRP A 201 -15.66 19.47 8.24
C TRP A 201 -15.85 19.60 9.75
N SER A 202 -15.72 18.47 10.46
CA SER A 202 -15.93 18.37 11.91
C SER A 202 -14.66 18.69 12.72
N ASN A 203 -14.86 19.06 14.00
CA ASN A 203 -13.75 19.19 14.94
C ASN A 203 -13.03 17.85 15.18
N ASP A 204 -13.73 16.72 15.09
CA ASP A 204 -13.14 15.39 15.27
C ASP A 204 -12.19 15.03 14.14
N ALA A 205 -12.51 15.42 12.89
CA ALA A 205 -11.61 15.29 11.75
C ALA A 205 -10.34 16.13 11.93
N VAL A 206 -10.50 17.37 12.38
CA VAL A 206 -9.38 18.27 12.67
C VAL A 206 -8.49 17.74 13.79
N ASP A 207 -9.07 17.21 14.86
CA ASP A 207 -8.32 16.60 15.97
C ASP A 207 -7.50 15.39 15.46
N PHE A 208 -8.11 14.54 14.62
CA PHE A 208 -7.43 13.42 13.98
C PHE A 208 -6.21 13.89 13.17
N ILE A 209 -6.40 14.87 12.28
CA ILE A 209 -5.33 15.41 11.45
C ILE A 209 -4.21 15.98 12.33
N ASN A 210 -4.55 16.86 13.27
CA ASN A 210 -3.59 17.51 14.16
C ASN A 210 -2.78 16.51 15.00
N LYS A 211 -3.38 15.40 15.40
CA LYS A 211 -2.69 14.32 16.14
C LYS A 211 -1.80 13.47 15.24
N CYS A 212 -2.20 13.23 13.98
CA CYS A 212 -1.37 12.50 13.03
C CYS A 212 -0.14 13.29 12.60
N ILE A 213 -0.25 14.61 12.36
CA ILE A 213 0.87 15.46 11.90
C ILE A 213 1.80 15.96 13.02
N GLN A 214 1.78 15.33 14.20
CA GLN A 214 2.71 15.67 15.28
C GLN A 214 4.14 15.40 14.84
N ARG A 215 5.03 16.40 15.00
CA ARG A 215 6.44 16.29 14.62
C ARG A 215 7.20 15.28 15.48
N LYS A 216 6.91 15.26 16.79
CA LYS A 216 7.49 14.28 17.72
C LYS A 216 6.73 12.94 17.56
N PRO A 217 7.42 11.84 17.17
CA PRO A 217 6.73 10.56 16.96
C PRO A 217 5.92 10.09 18.17
N ASN A 218 6.45 10.25 19.39
CA ASN A 218 5.80 9.80 20.63
C ASN A 218 4.48 10.53 20.94
N ASN A 219 4.26 11.72 20.36
CA ASN A 219 3.01 12.48 20.51
C ASN A 219 2.04 12.20 19.36
N ARG A 220 2.46 11.42 18.36
CA ARG A 220 1.69 11.15 17.16
C ARG A 220 0.68 10.06 17.41
N LEU A 221 -0.53 10.25 16.90
CA LEU A 221 -1.58 9.22 16.95
C LEU A 221 -1.08 7.95 16.24
N GLY A 222 -1.28 6.80 16.86
CA GLY A 222 -0.84 5.50 16.35
C GLY A 222 0.60 5.13 16.72
N TYR A 223 1.32 5.95 17.50
CA TYR A 223 2.71 5.65 17.88
C TYR A 223 2.84 4.30 18.61
N ASN A 224 1.96 4.02 19.53
CA ASN A 224 1.99 2.76 20.29
C ASN A 224 1.27 1.62 19.55
N SER A 225 0.17 1.93 18.85
CA SER A 225 -0.64 0.92 18.17
C SER A 225 -1.56 1.55 17.12
N ILE A 226 -1.83 0.82 16.03
CA ILE A 226 -2.87 1.16 15.05
C ILE A 226 -4.26 1.30 15.69
N LEU A 227 -4.50 0.64 16.83
CA LEU A 227 -5.76 0.74 17.58
C LEU A 227 -6.02 2.15 18.09
N GLU A 228 -4.98 2.94 18.40
CA GLU A 228 -5.16 4.36 18.74
C GLU A 228 -5.84 5.13 17.60
N ILE A 229 -5.44 4.82 16.36
CA ILE A 229 -6.03 5.41 15.15
C ILE A 229 -7.47 4.94 15.00
N LYS A 230 -7.73 3.63 15.02
CA LYS A 230 -9.06 3.05 14.79
C LYS A 230 -10.07 3.48 15.88
N ASN A 231 -9.62 3.70 17.12
CA ASN A 231 -10.45 4.16 18.25
C ASN A 231 -10.60 5.68 18.31
N HIS A 232 -10.00 6.44 17.39
CA HIS A 232 -10.18 7.89 17.38
C HIS A 232 -11.63 8.29 17.09
N LYS A 233 -12.14 9.32 17.77
CA LYS A 233 -13.55 9.76 17.72
C LYS A 233 -14.08 9.91 16.30
N TRP A 234 -13.25 10.38 15.38
CA TRP A 234 -13.63 10.61 13.99
C TRP A 234 -14.02 9.32 13.25
N ILE A 235 -13.37 8.19 13.56
CA ILE A 235 -13.51 6.92 12.82
C ILE A 235 -13.84 5.70 13.69
N LYS A 236 -13.96 5.85 15.02
CA LYS A 236 -14.17 4.71 15.96
C LYS A 236 -15.41 3.86 15.66
N ASN A 237 -16.43 4.48 15.07
CA ASN A 237 -17.69 3.80 14.75
C ASN A 237 -17.73 3.33 13.28
N TYR A 238 -16.59 3.30 12.58
CA TYR A 238 -16.54 2.84 11.21
C TYR A 238 -16.66 1.32 11.15
N ASP A 239 -17.44 0.80 10.22
CA ASP A 239 -17.59 -0.64 10.05
C ASP A 239 -16.41 -1.21 9.25
N TRP A 240 -15.36 -1.57 9.98
CA TRP A 240 -14.11 -2.07 9.42
C TRP A 240 -14.29 -3.40 8.70
N CYS A 241 -15.22 -4.27 9.19
CA CYS A 241 -15.51 -5.56 8.59
C CYS A 241 -16.20 -5.39 7.23
N GLU A 242 -17.26 -4.58 7.18
CA GLU A 242 -17.98 -4.33 5.93
C GLU A 242 -17.12 -3.57 4.92
N LEU A 243 -16.21 -2.68 5.38
CA LEU A 243 -15.23 -2.05 4.51
C LEU A 243 -14.27 -3.09 3.93
N TYR A 244 -13.67 -3.94 4.78
CA TYR A 244 -12.73 -4.97 4.35
C TYR A 244 -13.34 -5.93 3.32
N LEU A 245 -14.62 -6.25 3.48
CA LEU A 245 -15.38 -7.12 2.57
C LEU A 245 -15.91 -6.41 1.31
N HIS A 246 -15.55 -5.14 1.10
CA HIS A 246 -16.04 -4.31 -0.02
C HIS A 246 -17.57 -4.21 -0.09
N ARG A 247 -18.24 -4.19 1.07
CA ARG A 247 -19.72 -4.04 1.16
C ARG A 247 -20.17 -2.62 1.43
N LEU A 248 -19.28 -1.76 1.95
CA LEU A 248 -19.55 -0.33 2.08
C LEU A 248 -19.39 0.33 0.71
N LYS A 249 -20.44 0.99 0.24
CA LYS A 249 -20.38 1.72 -1.03
C LYS A 249 -19.46 2.93 -0.93
N PRO A 250 -18.47 3.07 -1.83
CA PRO A 250 -17.68 4.28 -1.95
C PRO A 250 -18.56 5.49 -2.24
N HIS A 251 -18.22 6.64 -1.65
CA HIS A 251 -18.95 7.87 -1.89
C HIS A 251 -18.40 8.68 -3.06
N PHE A 252 -17.16 8.37 -3.42
CA PHE A 252 -16.51 8.89 -4.61
C PHE A 252 -16.30 7.73 -5.59
N ILE A 253 -16.91 7.84 -6.77
CA ILE A 253 -16.73 6.88 -7.86
C ILE A 253 -16.06 7.63 -9.02
N PRO A 254 -14.84 7.21 -9.43
CA PRO A 254 -14.16 7.78 -10.58
C PRO A 254 -15.03 7.68 -11.84
N ARG A 255 -14.99 8.68 -12.71
CA ARG A 255 -15.69 8.61 -13.99
C ARG A 255 -14.90 7.72 -14.95
N GLU A 256 -15.62 7.06 -15.86
CA GLU A 256 -14.98 6.36 -16.97
C GLU A 256 -14.09 7.32 -17.76
N GLY A 257 -12.83 6.94 -17.98
CA GLY A 257 -11.82 7.82 -18.61
C GLY A 257 -10.99 8.67 -17.64
N ASP A 258 -11.31 8.75 -16.35
CA ASP A 258 -10.47 9.42 -15.34
C ASP A 258 -9.08 8.76 -15.19
N ASN A 259 -8.88 7.63 -15.82
CA ASN A 259 -7.62 6.91 -15.90
C ASN A 259 -6.57 7.57 -16.80
N TYR A 260 -7.01 8.42 -17.72
CA TYR A 260 -6.14 9.13 -18.64
C TYR A 260 -5.81 10.51 -18.07
N SER A 261 -4.65 10.63 -17.46
CA SER A 261 -4.03 11.93 -17.24
C SER A 261 -3.70 12.56 -18.60
N LEU A 262 -4.68 13.21 -19.21
CA LEU A 262 -4.46 14.03 -20.40
C LEU A 262 -3.50 15.20 -20.15
N THR A 263 -3.24 15.49 -18.87
CA THR A 263 -2.24 16.48 -18.38
C THR A 263 -0.96 15.83 -17.89
N GLY A 264 -0.88 14.50 -17.84
CA GLY A 264 0.40 13.84 -17.72
C GLY A 264 1.25 14.32 -18.87
N ASN A 265 2.05 15.37 -18.62
CA ASN A 265 3.31 15.49 -19.31
C ASN A 265 4.00 14.13 -19.11
N LEU A 266 3.63 13.16 -19.92
CA LEU A 266 4.57 12.24 -20.50
C LEU A 266 5.59 13.19 -21.13
N ARG A 267 6.45 13.80 -20.31
CA ARG A 267 7.81 14.03 -20.74
C ARG A 267 8.23 12.65 -21.20
N LYS A 268 8.02 12.39 -22.48
CA LYS A 268 8.82 11.43 -23.21
C LYS A 268 10.22 11.93 -22.90
N GLU A 269 10.78 11.42 -21.81
CA GLU A 269 12.23 11.42 -21.64
C GLU A 269 12.67 10.61 -22.86
N ILE A 270 12.90 11.32 -23.96
CA ILE A 270 13.49 10.75 -25.19
C ILE A 270 14.94 10.46 -24.79
N TYR A 271 15.10 9.40 -24.01
CA TYR A 271 16.41 8.80 -23.86
C TYR A 271 16.66 8.07 -25.18
N ASN A 272 17.76 8.42 -25.84
CA ASN A 272 18.27 7.62 -26.93
C ASN A 272 18.61 6.24 -26.33
N THR A 273 17.71 5.27 -26.52
CA THR A 273 17.83 3.93 -25.92
C THR A 273 19.15 3.28 -26.33
N ASN A 274 19.67 3.55 -27.53
CA ASN A 274 20.95 3.03 -28.02
C ASN A 274 22.16 3.59 -27.25
N GLU A 275 22.13 4.87 -26.84
CA GLU A 275 23.19 5.47 -26.01
C GLU A 275 23.18 4.90 -24.59
N LEU A 276 21.97 4.67 -24.03
CA LEU A 276 21.81 4.03 -22.73
C LEU A 276 22.31 2.58 -22.75
N TYR A 277 21.97 1.81 -23.79
CA TYR A 277 22.47 0.44 -23.95
C TYR A 277 24.00 0.40 -24.09
N ASN A 278 24.59 1.29 -24.89
CA ASN A 278 26.02 1.35 -25.08
C ASN A 278 26.80 1.75 -23.81
N SER A 279 26.20 2.60 -22.96
CA SER A 279 26.78 2.99 -21.65
C SER A 279 26.74 1.87 -20.62
N VAL A 280 25.82 0.89 -20.76
CA VAL A 280 25.58 -0.19 -19.80
C VAL A 280 26.27 -1.50 -20.22
N ASN A 281 26.50 -1.73 -21.50
CA ASN A 281 27.08 -2.98 -22.06
C ASN A 281 28.55 -3.26 -21.67
N GLY A 282 29.18 -2.41 -20.87
CA GLY A 282 30.57 -2.61 -20.43
C GLY A 282 30.76 -3.45 -19.17
N ASN A 283 29.69 -3.79 -18.44
CA ASN A 283 29.78 -4.55 -17.19
C ASN A 283 28.60 -5.55 -17.09
N ASN A 284 28.79 -6.66 -16.37
CA ASN A 284 27.79 -7.69 -16.03
C ASN A 284 26.59 -7.11 -15.19
N SER A 285 26.15 -5.90 -15.51
CA SER A 285 25.18 -5.11 -14.73
C SER A 285 23.76 -5.67 -14.79
N PHE A 286 23.46 -6.56 -15.74
CA PHE A 286 22.16 -7.24 -15.84
C PHE A 286 22.02 -8.45 -14.89
N ASP A 287 23.13 -8.96 -14.32
CA ASP A 287 23.12 -10.09 -13.38
C ASP A 287 22.33 -9.82 -12.11
N ILE A 288 22.14 -8.53 -11.76
CA ILE A 288 21.31 -8.14 -10.62
C ILE A 288 19.84 -8.58 -10.77
N PHE A 289 19.39 -8.87 -11.99
CA PHE A 289 18.00 -9.26 -12.29
C PHE A 289 17.83 -10.75 -12.55
N LYS A 290 18.88 -11.58 -12.42
CA LYS A 290 18.84 -13.02 -12.74
C LYS A 290 17.67 -13.77 -12.07
N ASP A 291 17.30 -13.38 -10.85
CA ASP A 291 16.23 -14.00 -10.06
C ASP A 291 14.91 -13.22 -10.12
N TYR A 292 14.71 -12.35 -11.11
CA TYR A 292 13.50 -11.55 -11.27
C TYR A 292 12.39 -12.37 -11.94
N LYS A 293 11.96 -13.46 -11.29
CA LYS A 293 10.82 -14.26 -11.71
C LYS A 293 9.92 -14.54 -10.51
N TYR A 294 8.63 -14.51 -10.72
CA TYR A 294 7.62 -14.88 -9.76
C TYR A 294 6.37 -15.34 -10.51
N PHE A 295 5.84 -16.46 -10.09
CA PHE A 295 4.56 -17.02 -10.56
C PHE A 295 3.70 -17.24 -9.33
N SER A 296 2.40 -16.93 -9.40
CA SER A 296 1.49 -17.28 -8.31
C SER A 296 1.28 -18.80 -8.30
N CYS A 297 0.98 -19.35 -7.12
CA CYS A 297 0.87 -20.80 -6.92
C CYS A 297 -0.25 -21.49 -7.72
N ASP A 298 -1.22 -20.69 -8.20
CA ASP A 298 -2.35 -21.24 -8.98
C ASP A 298 -1.97 -21.67 -10.42
N ASP A 299 -0.70 -21.45 -10.83
CA ASP A 299 -0.23 -21.65 -12.21
C ASP A 299 0.66 -22.88 -12.40
N ILE A 300 0.71 -23.78 -11.41
CA ILE A 300 1.59 -24.94 -11.45
C ILE A 300 0.91 -26.08 -12.16
N ASP A 301 1.42 -26.46 -13.33
CA ASP A 301 1.22 -27.79 -13.90
C ASP A 301 1.96 -28.79 -13.02
N GLU A 302 1.25 -29.80 -12.50
CA GLU A 302 1.75 -30.84 -11.58
C GLU A 302 2.95 -31.65 -12.12
N ASN A 303 3.39 -31.38 -13.36
CA ASN A 303 4.43 -32.15 -14.07
C ASN A 303 5.82 -31.53 -14.09
N ASN A 304 6.08 -30.43 -13.36
CA ASN A 304 7.37 -29.74 -13.41
C ASN A 304 8.14 -29.87 -12.08
N GLU A 305 8.91 -30.94 -11.94
CA GLU A 305 9.56 -31.39 -10.70
C GLU A 305 10.76 -30.52 -10.20
N ASN A 306 11.12 -29.40 -10.86
CA ASN A 306 12.40 -28.71 -10.58
C ASN A 306 12.29 -27.23 -10.21
N ILE A 307 11.16 -26.78 -9.67
CA ILE A 307 11.03 -25.38 -9.20
C ILE A 307 10.78 -25.40 -7.70
N GLU A 308 11.73 -24.91 -6.88
CA GLU A 308 11.48 -24.63 -5.46
C GLU A 308 10.45 -23.52 -5.36
N PHE A 309 9.24 -23.89 -4.96
CA PHE A 309 8.09 -23.01 -4.89
C PHE A 309 7.97 -22.40 -3.50
N TYR A 310 8.01 -21.07 -3.45
CA TYR A 310 7.40 -20.33 -2.38
C TYR A 310 5.91 -20.18 -2.68
N ASN A 311 5.05 -20.91 -1.96
CA ASN A 311 3.59 -20.76 -2.01
C ASN A 311 3.15 -19.71 -0.98
N PRO A 312 2.88 -18.45 -1.37
CA PRO A 312 2.46 -17.44 -0.42
C PRO A 312 1.09 -17.77 0.21
N HIS A 313 0.26 -18.60 -0.45
CA HIS A 313 -1.03 -19.00 0.11
C HIS A 313 -0.90 -20.14 1.12
N LYS A 314 -0.03 -21.15 0.87
CA LYS A 314 0.26 -22.18 1.89
C LYS A 314 1.01 -21.60 3.08
N SER A 315 2.01 -20.75 2.84
CA SER A 315 2.71 -20.08 3.93
C SER A 315 1.82 -19.08 4.65
N PHE A 316 0.84 -18.48 3.99
CA PHE A 316 -0.13 -17.59 4.63
C PHE A 316 -1.10 -18.38 5.51
N GLU A 317 -1.62 -19.50 5.04
CA GLU A 317 -2.44 -20.41 5.86
C GLU A 317 -1.63 -20.99 7.02
N GLU A 318 -0.42 -21.51 6.77
CA GLU A 318 0.47 -22.03 7.82
C GLU A 318 1.01 -20.92 8.75
N ILE A 319 1.34 -19.73 8.26
CA ILE A 319 1.77 -18.58 9.07
C ILE A 319 0.59 -18.08 9.89
N GLU A 320 -0.62 -18.01 9.33
CA GLU A 320 -1.80 -17.56 10.04
C GLU A 320 -2.26 -18.64 11.05
N GLU A 321 -2.20 -19.92 10.73
CA GLU A 321 -2.45 -21.01 11.69
C GLU A 321 -1.43 -21.02 12.83
N ASN A 322 -0.14 -20.85 12.52
CA ASN A 322 0.91 -20.78 13.54
C ASN A 322 0.79 -19.48 14.37
N ARG A 323 0.45 -18.36 13.74
CA ARG A 323 0.19 -17.08 14.41
C ARG A 323 -1.05 -17.15 15.31
N ILE A 324 -2.10 -17.84 14.86
CA ILE A 324 -3.31 -18.11 15.66
C ILE A 324 -2.94 -19.01 16.86
N LYS A 325 -2.12 -20.04 16.66
CA LYS A 325 -1.62 -20.90 17.76
C LYS A 325 -0.76 -20.12 18.73
N ASP A 326 0.19 -19.33 18.26
CA ASP A 326 1.09 -18.51 19.11
C ASP A 326 0.34 -17.42 19.86
N ASN A 327 -0.65 -16.78 19.25
CA ASN A 327 -1.51 -15.81 19.92
C ASN A 327 -2.43 -16.49 20.93
N TYR A 328 -2.99 -17.65 20.62
CA TYR A 328 -3.78 -18.44 21.56
C TYR A 328 -2.96 -18.90 22.79
N GLU A 329 -1.72 -19.33 22.60
CA GLU A 329 -0.80 -19.68 23.68
C GLU A 329 -0.38 -18.46 24.51
N LYS A 330 -0.17 -17.30 23.88
CA LYS A 330 0.12 -16.03 24.57
C LYS A 330 -1.10 -15.49 25.33
N GLU A 331 -2.28 -15.58 24.75
CA GLU A 331 -3.54 -15.18 25.41
C GLU A 331 -3.86 -16.10 26.59
N LYS A 332 -3.62 -17.40 26.45
CA LYS A 332 -3.76 -18.36 27.55
C LYS A 332 -2.83 -18.07 28.71
N LYS A 333 -1.60 -17.58 28.45
CA LYS A 333 -0.67 -17.10 29.48
C LYS A 333 -1.08 -15.76 30.08
N ASN A 334 -1.71 -14.85 29.29
CA ASN A 334 -2.12 -13.52 29.75
C ASN A 334 -3.51 -13.51 30.41
N SER A 335 -4.39 -14.47 30.12
CA SER A 335 -5.71 -14.57 30.72
C SER A 335 -5.69 -14.89 32.22
N TYR A 336 -4.54 -15.32 32.74
CA TYR A 336 -4.32 -15.45 34.20
C TYR A 336 -3.94 -14.12 34.88
N LEU A 337 -3.75 -13.02 34.15
CA LEU A 337 -3.24 -11.77 34.69
C LEU A 337 -4.14 -10.53 34.56
N ASN A 338 -5.23 -10.53 33.78
CA ASN A 338 -6.11 -9.35 33.69
C ASN A 338 -7.57 -9.71 33.33
N LYS A 339 -8.45 -9.59 34.30
CA LYS A 339 -9.91 -9.58 34.13
C LYS A 339 -10.40 -8.16 33.87
N ASN A 340 -10.26 -7.59 32.70
CA ASN A 340 -11.03 -6.39 32.25
C ASN A 340 -10.53 -5.98 30.85
N ASN A 341 -11.03 -6.62 29.81
CA ASN A 341 -10.88 -6.10 28.45
C ASN A 341 -11.83 -6.81 27.48
N ASP A 342 -13.15 -6.59 27.62
CA ASP A 342 -14.16 -7.21 26.74
C ASP A 342 -14.07 -6.71 25.29
N ASP A 343 -13.56 -5.50 25.05
CA ASP A 343 -13.40 -4.92 23.70
C ASP A 343 -12.24 -5.54 22.91
N TYR A 344 -11.18 -6.01 23.59
CA TYR A 344 -10.06 -6.70 22.96
C TYR A 344 -10.45 -8.10 22.47
N ILE A 345 -11.33 -8.74 23.21
CA ILE A 345 -11.90 -10.05 22.88
C ILE A 345 -12.78 -9.97 21.62
N ALA A 346 -13.55 -8.91 21.46
CA ALA A 346 -14.40 -8.69 20.28
C ALA A 346 -13.58 -8.53 18.99
N PHE A 347 -12.43 -7.86 19.05
CA PHE A 347 -11.57 -7.64 17.87
C PHE A 347 -10.72 -8.87 17.52
N SER A 348 -10.23 -9.61 18.53
CA SER A 348 -9.56 -10.90 18.33
C SER A 348 -10.53 -11.94 17.76
N LEU A 349 -11.81 -11.87 18.16
CA LEU A 349 -12.88 -12.69 17.59
C LEU A 349 -13.22 -12.28 16.15
N LEU A 350 -13.17 -11.02 15.77
CA LEU A 350 -13.38 -10.55 14.39
C LEU A 350 -12.25 -11.01 13.44
N ASN A 351 -11.00 -10.95 13.88
CA ASN A 351 -9.89 -11.55 13.15
C ASN A 351 -9.98 -13.09 13.11
N LYS A 352 -10.47 -13.71 14.17
CA LYS A 352 -10.75 -15.15 14.25
C LYS A 352 -11.92 -15.56 13.34
N TYR A 353 -12.96 -14.70 13.23
CA TYR A 353 -14.09 -14.92 12.30
C TYR A 353 -13.69 -14.73 10.84
N ALA A 354 -12.82 -13.79 10.51
CA ALA A 354 -12.27 -13.65 9.17
C ALA A 354 -11.43 -14.87 8.77
N SER A 355 -10.66 -15.44 9.71
CA SER A 355 -9.77 -16.57 9.47
C SER A 355 -10.49 -17.93 9.63
N SER A 356 -11.41 -18.10 10.57
CA SER A 356 -12.12 -19.37 10.82
C SER A 356 -13.33 -19.61 9.91
N ASN A 357 -13.90 -18.57 9.31
CA ASN A 357 -14.94 -18.75 8.28
C ASN A 357 -14.40 -19.26 6.94
N ILE A 358 -13.08 -19.37 6.80
CA ILE A 358 -12.45 -20.15 5.73
C ILE A 358 -12.58 -21.67 5.99
N ILE A 359 -12.71 -22.11 7.24
CA ILE A 359 -12.58 -23.53 7.60
C ILE A 359 -13.87 -24.22 8.05
N ASN A 360 -14.85 -23.54 8.64
CA ASN A 360 -16.07 -24.23 9.12
C ASN A 360 -17.37 -23.44 8.90
N SER A 361 -18.16 -23.94 7.99
CA SER A 361 -19.52 -23.51 7.66
C SER A 361 -20.53 -23.88 8.76
N THR A 362 -21.17 -22.89 9.36
CA THR A 362 -22.60 -22.94 9.60
C THR A 362 -23.15 -21.50 9.60
N SER A 363 -23.94 -21.22 8.56
CA SER A 363 -24.98 -20.17 8.46
C SER A 363 -24.59 -18.67 8.52
N ILE A 364 -23.56 -18.22 7.76
CA ILE A 364 -23.57 -16.86 7.17
C ILE A 364 -22.81 -16.96 5.84
N ASN A 365 -23.44 -16.49 4.77
CA ASN A 365 -23.11 -16.68 3.35
C ASN A 365 -21.60 -16.71 3.00
N ASN A 366 -21.00 -17.88 3.07
CA ASN A 366 -19.69 -18.24 2.50
C ASN A 366 -19.60 -18.02 0.98
N ASN A 367 -20.73 -17.71 0.33
CA ASN A 367 -20.78 -17.54 -1.13
C ASN A 367 -20.14 -16.24 -1.61
N THR A 368 -20.06 -15.17 -0.81
CA THR A 368 -19.61 -13.87 -1.29
C THR A 368 -18.09 -13.78 -1.36
N PHE A 369 -17.37 -14.33 -0.37
CA PHE A 369 -15.89 -14.39 -0.41
C PHE A 369 -15.43 -15.45 -1.42
N LYS A 370 -16.08 -16.61 -1.44
CA LYS A 370 -15.89 -17.61 -2.50
C LYS A 370 -16.23 -17.03 -3.87
N ASN A 371 -17.31 -16.28 -4.03
CA ASN A 371 -17.69 -15.67 -5.30
C ASN A 371 -16.69 -14.60 -5.73
N TYR A 372 -16.17 -13.75 -4.82
CA TYR A 372 -15.13 -12.80 -5.13
C TYR A 372 -13.82 -13.50 -5.52
N TYR A 373 -13.43 -14.55 -4.80
CA TYR A 373 -12.28 -15.40 -5.12
C TYR A 373 -12.48 -16.14 -6.46
N TYR A 374 -13.66 -16.74 -6.70
CA TYR A 374 -13.99 -17.45 -7.93
C TYR A 374 -14.20 -16.51 -9.12
N GLU A 375 -14.77 -15.35 -8.97
CA GLU A 375 -14.84 -14.33 -10.03
C GLU A 375 -13.44 -13.81 -10.39
N ARG A 376 -12.60 -13.60 -9.41
CA ARG A 376 -11.22 -13.19 -9.60
C ARG A 376 -10.41 -14.32 -10.28
N LYS A 377 -10.59 -15.56 -9.86
CA LYS A 377 -10.03 -16.75 -10.51
C LYS A 377 -10.56 -16.93 -11.95
N ARG A 378 -11.83 -16.63 -12.21
CA ARG A 378 -12.43 -16.64 -13.54
C ARG A 378 -11.84 -15.57 -14.46
N ARG A 379 -11.60 -14.35 -13.96
CA ARG A 379 -10.91 -13.28 -14.70
C ARG A 379 -9.45 -13.62 -14.98
N LEU A 380 -8.75 -14.24 -14.04
CA LEU A 380 -7.39 -14.76 -14.23
C LEU A 380 -7.34 -15.85 -15.32
N ASN A 381 -8.27 -16.80 -15.29
CA ASN A 381 -8.35 -17.86 -16.31
C ASN A 381 -8.67 -17.31 -17.71
N SER A 382 -9.48 -16.24 -17.82
CA SER A 382 -9.70 -15.57 -19.11
C SER A 382 -8.45 -14.86 -19.62
N LEU A 383 -7.63 -14.29 -18.76
CA LEU A 383 -6.32 -13.71 -19.12
C LEU A 383 -5.31 -14.80 -19.52
N LYS A 384 -5.33 -15.99 -18.88
CA LYS A 384 -4.54 -17.16 -19.30
C LYS A 384 -4.90 -17.60 -20.72
N HIS A 385 -6.18 -17.70 -21.04
CA HIS A 385 -6.64 -18.03 -22.40
C HIS A 385 -6.17 -17.03 -23.45
N LEU A 386 -6.16 -15.74 -23.13
CA LEU A 386 -5.62 -14.69 -24.02
C LEU A 386 -4.11 -14.84 -24.20
N TYR A 387 -3.36 -15.24 -23.17
CA TYR A 387 -1.91 -15.44 -23.22
C TYR A 387 -1.54 -16.69 -24.07
N HIS A 388 -2.25 -17.80 -23.91
CA HIS A 388 -2.01 -19.02 -24.67
C HIS A 388 -2.42 -18.90 -26.15
N ASN A 389 -3.47 -18.15 -26.45
CA ASN A 389 -3.91 -17.93 -27.82
C ASN A 389 -3.02 -16.93 -28.60
N ASN A 390 -2.28 -16.05 -27.91
CA ASN A 390 -1.40 -15.06 -28.56
C ASN A 390 0.03 -15.57 -28.81
N ASN A 391 0.44 -16.72 -28.27
CA ASN A 391 1.73 -17.33 -28.59
C ASN A 391 1.77 -17.96 -30.00
N GLY A 392 0.66 -17.92 -30.76
CA GLY A 392 0.56 -18.39 -32.15
C GLY A 392 0.53 -17.30 -33.21
N LEU A 393 0.47 -16.01 -32.88
CA LEU A 393 0.38 -14.94 -33.87
C LEU A 393 1.21 -13.73 -33.43
N GLY A 394 2.07 -13.30 -34.33
CA GLY A 394 3.08 -12.26 -34.13
C GLY A 394 2.58 -10.96 -33.49
N LYS A 395 3.50 -10.34 -32.79
CA LYS A 395 3.52 -9.00 -32.20
C LYS A 395 2.27 -8.12 -32.47
N VAL A 396 1.37 -8.05 -31.50
CA VAL A 396 0.42 -6.96 -31.42
C VAL A 396 0.96 -5.96 -30.39
N LYS A 397 1.27 -4.77 -30.86
CA LYS A 397 1.56 -3.58 -30.03
C LYS A 397 0.24 -3.13 -29.39
N PHE A 398 0.21 -3.09 -28.07
CA PHE A 398 -0.73 -2.27 -27.32
C PHE A 398 0.01 -1.15 -26.60
#